data_11d51513c82cdcd1ae02a99c4e438cee
#
_entry.id   11d51513c82cdcd1ae02a99c4e438cee
#
_cell.length_a   1.000
_cell.length_b   1.000
_cell.length_c   1.000
_cell.angle_alpha   90.00
_cell.angle_beta   90.00
_cell.angle_gamma   90.00
#
_symmetry.space_group_name_H-M   'P 1'
#
loop_
_entity.id
_entity.type
_entity.pdbx_description
1 polymer ?
#
loop_
_entity_poly.entity_id
_entity_poly.type
_entity_poly.pdbx_seq_one_letter_code
_entity_poly.pdbx_strand_id
1 'polypeptide(L)'
;MAVADQEVADALRRSFLGRLPRDVVAELVAGGQRTDYPAGSTIYREGAAPREVLVVQGLLRVFMTSPDGRQVTVRYAREADVLGIAVMVGGPVNVSVQTITDSSLFSIDGRRLTEAARRDARVAWALAEELNRRLFDTLQQTAINTFGSVKQRVAAHLLDLASAQQRPQDRLVARVSQQELADAVGSVREVVARALRDFRLAGLVATGPDSVLIVDPTRLHDQSWSAAAE
;
A
#
# COMPACT_ATOMS: atom_id res chain seq x y z
N MET A 1 11.55 7.28 27.04
CA MET A 1 10.64 6.87 25.97
C MET A 1 11.39 5.82 25.16
N ALA A 2 10.84 4.61 25.04
CA ALA A 2 11.50 3.53 24.29
C ALA A 2 11.59 3.87 22.79
N VAL A 3 12.58 3.32 22.06
CA VAL A 3 12.75 3.56 20.60
C VAL A 3 11.46 3.25 19.83
N ALA A 4 10.73 2.20 20.23
CA ALA A 4 9.43 1.84 19.63
C ALA A 4 8.36 2.93 19.76
N ASP A 5 8.34 3.68 20.88
CA ASP A 5 7.41 4.80 21.08
C ASP A 5 7.78 5.99 20.19
N GLN A 6 9.06 6.17 19.89
CA GLN A 6 9.53 7.25 19.01
C GLN A 6 9.11 7.03 17.55
N GLU A 7 9.24 5.80 17.03
CA GLU A 7 8.82 5.48 15.66
C GLU A 7 7.31 5.68 15.45
N VAL A 8 6.50 5.26 16.42
CA VAL A 8 5.05 5.51 16.40
C VAL A 8 4.75 7.02 16.41
N ALA A 9 5.44 7.79 17.28
CA ALA A 9 5.27 9.23 17.36
C ALA A 9 5.67 9.94 16.05
N ASP A 10 6.72 9.45 15.39
CA ASP A 10 7.18 9.97 14.10
C ASP A 10 6.19 9.66 12.98
N ALA A 11 5.67 8.44 12.92
CA ALA A 11 4.65 8.05 11.96
C ALA A 11 3.35 8.83 12.17
N LEU A 12 2.91 9.03 13.42
CA LEU A 12 1.76 9.87 13.77
C LEU A 12 1.93 11.31 13.25
N ARG A 13 3.08 11.93 13.50
CA ARG A 13 3.35 13.31 13.06
C ARG A 13 3.32 13.47 11.53
N ARG A 14 3.79 12.46 10.79
CA ARG A 14 3.81 12.47 9.32
C ARG A 14 2.46 12.09 8.70
N SER A 15 1.60 11.39 9.43
CA SER A 15 0.26 11.04 8.98
C SER A 15 -0.69 12.25 9.01
N PHE A 16 -1.88 12.08 8.42
CA PHE A 16 -2.92 13.11 8.55
C PHE A 16 -3.33 13.36 10.02
N LEU A 17 -3.13 12.36 10.91
CA LEU A 17 -3.42 12.49 12.34
C LEU A 17 -2.56 13.57 13.01
N GLY A 18 -1.35 13.82 12.50
CA GLY A 18 -0.47 14.89 13.00
C GLY A 18 -1.04 16.31 12.81
N ARG A 19 -2.07 16.47 11.98
CA ARG A 19 -2.79 17.74 11.76
C ARG A 19 -3.99 17.92 12.69
N LEU A 20 -4.37 16.89 13.44
CA LEU A 20 -5.49 16.92 14.38
C LEU A 20 -5.10 17.64 15.69
N PRO A 21 -6.08 18.15 16.46
CA PRO A 21 -5.86 18.64 17.80
C PRO A 21 -5.16 17.59 18.68
N ARG A 22 -4.24 18.04 19.54
CA ARG A 22 -3.39 17.14 20.36
C ARG A 22 -4.18 16.26 21.31
N ASP A 23 -5.26 16.79 21.87
CA ASP A 23 -6.18 16.07 22.74
C ASP A 23 -6.90 14.95 21.99
N VAL A 24 -7.36 15.21 20.76
CA VAL A 24 -7.94 14.19 19.87
C VAL A 24 -6.93 13.09 19.57
N VAL A 25 -5.69 13.45 19.18
CA VAL A 25 -4.65 12.45 18.90
C VAL A 25 -4.37 11.60 20.14
N ALA A 26 -4.25 12.21 21.32
CA ALA A 26 -4.02 11.48 22.57
C ALA A 26 -5.14 10.47 22.86
N GLU A 27 -6.40 10.83 22.61
CA GLU A 27 -7.52 9.92 22.76
C GLU A 27 -7.48 8.76 21.75
N LEU A 28 -7.12 9.03 20.49
CA LEU A 28 -7.06 8.02 19.42
C LEU A 28 -6.01 6.94 19.68
N VAL A 29 -4.88 7.31 20.26
CA VAL A 29 -3.77 6.39 20.53
C VAL A 29 -3.84 5.76 21.92
N ALA A 30 -4.76 6.21 22.78
CA ALA A 30 -4.93 5.67 24.13
C ALA A 30 -5.33 4.19 24.06
N GLY A 31 -4.47 3.30 24.60
CA GLY A 31 -4.67 1.85 24.55
C GLY A 31 -4.30 1.21 23.21
N GLY A 32 -3.77 1.98 22.25
CA GLY A 32 -3.23 1.44 21.02
C GLY A 32 -2.05 0.51 21.27
N GLN A 33 -1.90 -0.49 20.39
CA GLN A 33 -0.84 -1.49 20.47
C GLN A 33 -0.09 -1.55 19.15
N ARG A 34 1.23 -1.67 19.22
CA ARG A 34 2.08 -1.98 18.09
C ARG A 34 2.10 -3.49 17.87
N THR A 35 1.96 -3.91 16.62
CA THR A 35 2.03 -5.31 16.22
C THR A 35 2.90 -5.41 14.96
N ASP A 36 3.85 -6.34 15.00
CA ASP A 36 4.74 -6.61 13.88
C ASP A 36 4.21 -7.80 13.08
N TYR A 37 4.27 -7.68 11.76
CA TYR A 37 3.78 -8.66 10.79
C TYR A 37 4.90 -8.98 9.80
N PRO A 38 5.23 -10.27 9.59
CA PRO A 38 6.14 -10.65 8.53
C PRO A 38 5.52 -10.36 7.16
N ALA A 39 6.37 -10.21 6.14
CA ALA A 39 5.98 -10.07 4.75
C ALA A 39 5.00 -11.19 4.34
N GLY A 40 4.00 -10.85 3.49
CA GLY A 40 2.96 -11.78 3.02
C GLY A 40 1.82 -12.03 4.02
N SER A 41 1.83 -11.39 5.20
CA SER A 41 0.76 -11.55 6.20
C SER A 41 -0.54 -10.86 5.75
N THR A 42 -1.68 -11.52 5.96
CA THR A 42 -2.99 -10.90 5.78
C THR A 42 -3.39 -10.15 7.05
N ILE A 43 -3.58 -8.85 6.97
CA ILE A 43 -3.99 -7.99 8.10
C ILE A 43 -5.49 -8.09 8.32
N TYR A 44 -6.28 -7.96 7.26
CA TYR A 44 -7.71 -8.29 7.26
C TYR A 44 -8.17 -8.70 5.86
N ARG A 45 -9.26 -9.47 5.81
CA ARG A 45 -9.89 -9.96 4.59
C ARG A 45 -11.20 -9.22 4.35
N GLU A 46 -11.63 -9.22 3.11
CA GLU A 46 -12.97 -8.82 2.72
C GLU A 46 -14.03 -9.47 3.63
N GLY A 47 -15.00 -8.66 4.09
CA GLY A 47 -16.05 -9.09 5.02
C GLY A 47 -15.64 -9.18 6.49
N ALA A 48 -14.36 -9.08 6.83
CA ALA A 48 -13.93 -9.00 8.23
C ALA A 48 -14.16 -7.58 8.79
N ALA A 49 -14.35 -7.50 10.12
CA ALA A 49 -14.38 -6.19 10.78
C ALA A 49 -13.05 -5.46 10.55
N PRO A 50 -13.07 -4.27 9.96
CA PRO A 50 -11.86 -3.52 9.72
C PRO A 50 -11.22 -3.10 11.04
N ARG A 51 -9.91 -2.93 11.01
CA ARG A 51 -9.15 -2.35 12.10
C ARG A 51 -8.52 -1.08 11.58
N GLU A 52 -8.69 -0.01 12.32
CA GLU A 52 -7.99 1.24 12.03
C GLU A 52 -6.57 1.12 12.56
N VAL A 53 -5.62 1.18 11.65
CA VAL A 53 -4.20 1.06 11.98
C VAL A 53 -3.37 2.11 11.26
N LEU A 54 -2.39 2.66 11.96
CA LEU A 54 -1.33 3.48 11.41
C LEU A 54 -0.18 2.55 10.97
N VAL A 55 0.30 2.71 9.76
CA VAL A 55 1.52 2.05 9.29
C VAL A 55 2.72 2.78 9.88
N VAL A 56 3.44 2.11 10.78
CA VAL A 56 4.66 2.64 11.39
C VAL A 56 5.85 2.38 10.48
N GLN A 57 5.89 1.19 9.89
CA GLN A 57 6.93 0.76 8.96
C GLN A 57 6.36 -0.26 7.97
N GLY A 58 6.91 -0.31 6.76
CA GLY A 58 6.62 -1.33 5.77
C GLY A 58 5.80 -0.83 4.58
N LEU A 59 5.57 -1.76 3.66
CA LEU A 59 4.72 -1.58 2.48
C LEU A 59 3.60 -2.62 2.53
N LEU A 60 2.35 -2.16 2.39
CA LEU A 60 1.17 -3.00 2.37
C LEU A 60 0.41 -2.80 1.06
N ARG A 61 -0.30 -3.83 0.66
CA ARG A 61 -1.19 -3.85 -0.51
C ARG A 61 -2.64 -3.88 -0.05
N VAL A 62 -3.44 -2.96 -0.56
CA VAL A 62 -4.91 -2.99 -0.45
C VAL A 62 -5.47 -3.49 -1.78
N PHE A 63 -6.23 -4.56 -1.78
CA PHE A 63 -6.69 -5.21 -3.01
C PHE A 63 -8.13 -5.72 -2.89
N MET A 64 -8.77 -5.90 -4.02
CA MET A 64 -10.07 -6.54 -4.18
C MET A 64 -9.90 -7.89 -4.87
N THR A 65 -10.79 -8.83 -4.56
CA THR A 65 -10.82 -10.14 -5.22
C THR A 65 -12.13 -10.27 -5.97
N SER A 66 -12.07 -10.56 -7.26
CA SER A 66 -13.25 -10.85 -8.08
C SER A 66 -13.82 -12.23 -7.78
N PRO A 67 -15.08 -12.53 -8.14
CA PRO A 67 -15.72 -13.84 -7.89
C PRO A 67 -14.94 -15.02 -8.50
N ASP A 68 -14.21 -14.81 -9.58
CA ASP A 68 -13.34 -15.81 -10.24
C ASP A 68 -11.92 -15.88 -9.62
N GLY A 69 -11.68 -15.19 -8.49
CA GLY A 69 -10.44 -15.26 -7.72
C GLY A 69 -9.31 -14.34 -8.20
N ARG A 70 -9.54 -13.53 -9.26
CA ARG A 70 -8.53 -12.55 -9.69
C ARG A 70 -8.44 -11.39 -8.72
N GLN A 71 -7.21 -10.94 -8.47
CA GLN A 71 -6.94 -9.85 -7.56
C GLN A 71 -6.53 -8.58 -8.30
N VAL A 72 -7.06 -7.45 -7.87
CA VAL A 72 -6.71 -6.12 -8.37
C VAL A 72 -6.26 -5.26 -7.20
N THR A 73 -5.06 -4.71 -7.28
CA THR A 73 -4.57 -3.75 -6.30
C THR A 73 -5.29 -2.42 -6.46
N VAL A 74 -5.92 -1.99 -5.39
CA VAL A 74 -6.59 -0.68 -5.32
C VAL A 74 -5.57 0.41 -5.01
N ARG A 75 -4.69 0.13 -4.05
CA ARG A 75 -3.57 1.01 -3.68
C ARG A 75 -2.52 0.29 -2.84
N TYR A 76 -1.37 0.88 -2.74
CA TYR A 76 -0.38 0.55 -1.73
C TYR A 76 -0.50 1.50 -0.53
N ALA A 77 -0.20 1.00 0.66
CA ALA A 77 -0.08 1.79 1.89
C ALA A 77 1.35 1.67 2.40
N ARG A 78 1.91 2.79 2.83
CA ARG A 78 3.28 2.92 3.32
C ARG A 78 3.31 3.63 4.67
N GLU A 79 4.50 3.83 5.20
CA GLU A 79 4.71 4.55 6.45
C GLU A 79 3.92 5.86 6.51
N ALA A 80 3.32 6.12 7.68
CA ALA A 80 2.41 7.22 7.97
C ALA A 80 1.02 7.13 7.31
N ASP A 81 0.71 6.11 6.51
CA ASP A 81 -0.67 5.86 6.08
C ASP A 81 -1.51 5.29 7.22
N VAL A 82 -2.78 5.69 7.28
CA VAL A 82 -3.77 5.12 8.20
C VAL A 82 -4.74 4.26 7.41
N LEU A 83 -4.85 2.98 7.71
CA LEU A 83 -5.82 2.07 7.11
C LEU A 83 -7.16 2.11 7.88
N GLY A 84 -8.26 1.69 7.23
CA GLY A 84 -9.59 1.59 7.86
C GLY A 84 -10.47 2.84 7.75
N ILE A 85 -9.95 4.02 7.40
CA ILE A 85 -10.71 5.29 7.40
C ILE A 85 -11.96 5.24 6.52
N ALA A 86 -11.87 4.66 5.32
CA ALA A 86 -13.01 4.59 4.39
C ALA A 86 -14.16 3.78 4.99
N VAL A 87 -13.84 2.71 5.70
CA VAL A 87 -14.84 1.85 6.37
C VAL A 87 -15.49 2.56 7.53
N MET A 88 -14.70 3.29 8.29
CA MET A 88 -15.18 4.08 9.44
C MET A 88 -16.21 5.13 9.02
N VAL A 89 -16.04 5.76 7.85
CA VAL A 89 -16.91 6.85 7.35
C VAL A 89 -18.06 6.29 6.50
N GLY A 90 -17.78 5.34 5.62
CA GLY A 90 -18.73 4.87 4.60
C GLY A 90 -19.31 3.47 4.81
N GLY A 91 -18.88 2.76 5.86
CA GLY A 91 -19.29 1.36 6.11
C GLY A 91 -18.38 0.34 5.40
N PRO A 92 -18.78 -0.94 5.39
CA PRO A 92 -17.94 -2.03 4.89
C PRO A 92 -17.49 -1.81 3.44
N VAL A 93 -16.19 -1.97 3.20
CA VAL A 93 -15.60 -1.95 1.86
C VAL A 93 -15.04 -3.33 1.57
N ASN A 94 -15.33 -3.85 0.38
CA ASN A 94 -14.88 -5.18 -0.05
C ASN A 94 -13.40 -5.15 -0.45
N VAL A 95 -12.53 -4.96 0.53
CA VAL A 95 -11.08 -4.98 0.32
C VAL A 95 -10.39 -5.89 1.32
N SER A 96 -9.25 -6.43 0.91
CA SER A 96 -8.30 -7.15 1.76
C SER A 96 -7.01 -6.35 1.87
N VAL A 97 -6.25 -6.58 2.95
CA VAL A 97 -4.93 -5.95 3.16
C VAL A 97 -3.89 -7.01 3.47
N GLN A 98 -2.76 -6.93 2.78
CA GLN A 98 -1.61 -7.82 2.92
C GLN A 98 -0.32 -7.01 3.04
N THR A 99 0.60 -7.47 3.90
CA THR A 99 1.96 -6.92 3.96
C THR A 99 2.78 -7.40 2.78
N ILE A 100 3.52 -6.51 2.13
CA ILE A 100 4.48 -6.83 1.06
C ILE A 100 5.87 -7.03 1.64
N THR A 101 6.24 -6.20 2.59
CA THR A 101 7.48 -6.30 3.37
C THR A 101 7.13 -6.57 4.84
N ASP A 102 8.12 -6.95 5.64
CA ASP A 102 7.95 -6.91 7.09
C ASP A 102 7.43 -5.54 7.50
N SER A 103 6.37 -5.54 8.30
CA SER A 103 5.60 -4.32 8.59
C SER A 103 5.26 -4.22 10.05
N SER A 104 5.28 -3.00 10.56
CA SER A 104 4.86 -2.66 11.92
C SER A 104 3.66 -1.73 11.88
N LEU A 105 2.59 -2.14 12.54
CA LEU A 105 1.31 -1.42 12.58
C LEU A 105 0.96 -1.01 14.00
N PHE A 106 0.36 0.17 14.15
CA PHE A 106 -0.14 0.65 15.45
C PHE A 106 -1.65 0.82 15.39
N SER A 107 -2.38 0.16 16.29
CA SER A 107 -3.85 0.25 16.34
C SER A 107 -4.29 1.61 16.88
N ILE A 108 -5.34 2.17 16.27
CA ILE A 108 -5.99 3.41 16.71
C ILE A 108 -7.48 3.18 16.95
N ASP A 109 -8.12 3.98 17.80
CA ASP A 109 -9.55 3.87 18.06
C ASP A 109 -10.36 4.69 17.04
N GLY A 110 -10.84 4.03 15.97
CA GLY A 110 -11.64 4.65 14.92
C GLY A 110 -12.98 5.19 15.38
N ARG A 111 -13.56 4.64 16.46
CA ARG A 111 -14.82 5.18 17.02
C ARG A 111 -14.58 6.57 17.58
N ARG A 112 -13.50 6.76 18.33
CA ARG A 112 -13.12 8.08 18.86
C ARG A 112 -12.86 9.09 17.74
N LEU A 113 -12.22 8.65 16.64
CA LEU A 113 -12.02 9.51 15.47
C LEU A 113 -13.36 9.95 14.85
N THR A 114 -14.31 9.01 14.71
CA THR A 114 -15.66 9.31 14.21
C THR A 114 -16.40 10.30 15.14
N GLU A 115 -16.32 10.09 16.43
CA GLU A 115 -16.92 10.97 17.43
C GLU A 115 -16.30 12.37 17.43
N ALA A 116 -14.96 12.43 17.32
CA ALA A 116 -14.24 13.71 17.22
C ALA A 116 -14.64 14.46 15.93
N ALA A 117 -14.74 13.77 14.79
CA ALA A 117 -15.15 14.37 13.52
C ALA A 117 -16.59 14.93 13.54
N ARG A 118 -17.49 14.32 14.33
CA ARG A 118 -18.85 14.85 14.51
C ARG A 118 -18.92 16.09 15.39
N ARG A 119 -17.93 16.31 16.25
CA ARG A 119 -17.91 17.43 17.22
C ARG A 119 -17.02 18.58 16.78
N ASP A 120 -15.98 18.30 15.97
CA ASP A 120 -14.99 19.30 15.56
C ASP A 120 -14.83 19.30 14.04
N ALA A 121 -15.23 20.40 13.42
CA ALA A 121 -15.13 20.59 11.97
C ALA A 121 -13.68 20.49 11.45
N ARG A 122 -12.68 20.80 12.27
CA ARG A 122 -11.25 20.68 11.88
C ARG A 122 -10.87 19.21 11.67
N VAL A 123 -11.39 18.31 12.52
CA VAL A 123 -11.17 16.87 12.39
C VAL A 123 -11.89 16.33 11.15
N ALA A 124 -13.16 16.74 10.95
CA ALA A 124 -13.93 16.36 9.77
C ALA A 124 -13.26 16.85 8.47
N TRP A 125 -12.71 18.06 8.46
CA TRP A 125 -12.00 18.61 7.32
C TRP A 125 -10.70 17.84 7.02
N ALA A 126 -9.89 17.54 8.03
CA ALA A 126 -8.68 16.74 7.88
C ALA A 126 -8.97 15.33 7.33
N LEU A 127 -10.07 14.71 7.74
CA LEU A 127 -10.56 13.45 7.17
C LEU A 127 -10.97 13.60 5.69
N ALA A 128 -11.69 14.68 5.35
CA ALA A 128 -12.10 14.96 3.99
C ALA A 128 -10.88 15.16 3.07
N GLU A 129 -9.87 15.92 3.51
CA GLU A 129 -8.60 16.09 2.79
C GLU A 129 -7.88 14.75 2.58
N GLU A 130 -7.82 13.91 3.61
CA GLU A 130 -7.18 12.59 3.49
C GLU A 130 -7.94 11.66 2.53
N LEU A 131 -9.28 11.64 2.58
CA LEU A 131 -10.09 10.87 1.65
C LEU A 131 -9.96 11.38 0.21
N ASN A 132 -9.90 12.70 0.03
CA ASN A 132 -9.66 13.31 -1.29
C ASN A 132 -8.27 12.93 -1.83
N ARG A 133 -7.22 12.99 -1.00
CA ARG A 133 -5.88 12.53 -1.38
C ARG A 133 -5.92 11.09 -1.88
N ARG A 134 -6.57 10.18 -1.15
CA ARG A 134 -6.72 8.76 -1.52
C ARG A 134 -7.49 8.56 -2.81
N LEU A 135 -8.53 9.36 -3.03
CA LEU A 135 -9.27 9.34 -4.29
C LEU A 135 -8.36 9.69 -5.47
N PHE A 136 -7.56 10.74 -5.35
CA PHE A 136 -6.59 11.12 -6.39
C PHE A 136 -5.51 10.06 -6.58
N ASP A 137 -4.99 9.46 -5.51
CA ASP A 137 -4.02 8.35 -5.59
C ASP A 137 -4.62 7.16 -6.38
N THR A 138 -5.89 6.81 -6.13
CA THR A 138 -6.58 5.74 -6.84
C THR A 138 -6.83 6.08 -8.31
N LEU A 139 -7.25 7.31 -8.60
CA LEU A 139 -7.43 7.79 -9.98
C LEU A 139 -6.11 7.78 -10.75
N GLN A 140 -5.02 8.19 -10.13
CA GLN A 140 -3.69 8.17 -10.72
C GLN A 140 -3.21 6.75 -11.00
N GLN A 141 -3.44 5.80 -10.06
CA GLN A 141 -3.14 4.39 -10.29
C GLN A 141 -3.91 3.83 -11.50
N THR A 142 -5.18 4.18 -11.62
CA THR A 142 -6.01 3.82 -12.77
C THR A 142 -5.45 4.42 -14.07
N ALA A 143 -5.03 5.68 -14.04
CA ALA A 143 -4.43 6.35 -15.18
C ALA A 143 -3.10 5.70 -15.60
N ILE A 144 -2.25 5.29 -14.65
CA ILE A 144 -1.00 4.58 -14.92
C ILE A 144 -1.27 3.24 -15.60
N ASN A 145 -2.25 2.49 -15.11
CA ASN A 145 -2.63 1.21 -15.70
C ASN A 145 -3.16 1.37 -17.13
N THR A 146 -3.76 2.52 -17.45
CA THR A 146 -4.36 2.80 -18.77
C THR A 146 -3.39 3.51 -19.72
N PHE A 147 -2.68 4.53 -19.25
CA PHE A 147 -1.87 5.45 -20.07
C PHE A 147 -0.40 5.48 -19.70
N GLY A 148 0.01 4.79 -18.65
CA GLY A 148 1.39 4.78 -18.17
C GLY A 148 2.37 4.22 -19.21
N SER A 149 3.63 4.63 -19.12
CA SER A 149 4.71 4.04 -19.93
C SER A 149 4.80 2.52 -19.71
N VAL A 150 5.35 1.79 -20.67
CA VAL A 150 5.56 0.34 -20.50
C VAL A 150 6.39 0.04 -19.26
N LYS A 151 7.38 0.87 -18.95
CA LYS A 151 8.21 0.72 -17.74
C LYS A 151 7.37 0.83 -16.46
N GLN A 152 6.47 1.81 -16.37
CA GLN A 152 5.54 1.98 -15.23
C GLN A 152 4.59 0.79 -15.09
N ARG A 153 3.97 0.36 -16.20
CA ARG A 153 3.06 -0.80 -16.19
C ARG A 153 3.79 -2.09 -15.81
N VAL A 154 5.04 -2.28 -16.26
CA VAL A 154 5.88 -3.44 -15.88
C VAL A 154 6.16 -3.40 -14.37
N ALA A 155 6.54 -2.26 -13.80
CA ALA A 155 6.79 -2.15 -12.36
C ALA A 155 5.54 -2.45 -11.54
N ALA A 156 4.38 -1.87 -11.90
CA ALA A 156 3.11 -2.11 -11.24
C ALA A 156 2.70 -3.58 -11.31
N HIS A 157 2.74 -4.17 -12.53
CA HIS A 157 2.33 -5.56 -12.73
C HIS A 157 3.23 -6.57 -12.00
N LEU A 158 4.53 -6.33 -11.96
CA LEU A 158 5.47 -7.18 -11.19
C LEU A 158 5.15 -7.16 -9.70
N LEU A 159 4.87 -5.99 -9.13
CA LEU A 159 4.49 -5.87 -7.72
C LEU A 159 3.17 -6.57 -7.44
N ASP A 160 2.16 -6.39 -8.28
CA ASP A 160 0.86 -7.01 -8.12
C ASP A 160 0.94 -8.53 -8.18
N LEU A 161 1.65 -9.05 -9.19
CA LEU A 161 1.81 -10.48 -9.39
C LEU A 161 2.62 -11.13 -8.25
N ALA A 162 3.75 -10.54 -7.89
CA ALA A 162 4.58 -11.04 -6.80
C ALA A 162 3.82 -11.03 -5.47
N SER A 163 3.06 -9.96 -5.21
CA SER A 163 2.26 -9.82 -3.99
C SER A 163 1.12 -10.85 -3.91
N ALA A 164 0.46 -11.11 -5.04
CA ALA A 164 -0.60 -12.11 -5.11
C ALA A 164 -0.09 -13.53 -4.86
N GLN A 165 1.17 -13.81 -5.22
CA GLN A 165 1.84 -15.12 -5.07
C GLN A 165 2.57 -15.27 -3.72
N GLN A 166 2.79 -14.18 -2.98
CA GLN A 166 3.58 -14.18 -1.75
C GLN A 166 2.87 -14.91 -0.60
N ARG A 167 3.62 -15.75 0.10
CA ARG A 167 3.23 -16.34 1.39
C ARG A 167 3.98 -15.65 2.52
N PRO A 168 3.50 -15.76 3.77
CA PRO A 168 4.22 -15.21 4.94
C PRO A 168 5.68 -15.66 4.97
N GLN A 169 6.58 -14.71 5.17
CA GLN A 169 8.05 -14.90 5.22
C GLN A 169 8.71 -15.29 3.88
N ASP A 170 7.96 -15.45 2.78
CA ASP A 170 8.55 -15.69 1.47
C ASP A 170 9.16 -14.42 0.88
N ARG A 171 10.17 -14.62 0.03
CA ARG A 171 10.68 -13.54 -0.82
C ARG A 171 9.60 -13.09 -1.80
N LEU A 172 9.61 -11.82 -2.13
CA LEU A 172 8.68 -11.24 -3.10
C LEU A 172 9.13 -11.58 -4.53
N VAL A 173 8.55 -12.62 -5.11
CA VAL A 173 8.92 -13.16 -6.43
C VAL A 173 7.70 -13.19 -7.34
N ALA A 174 7.77 -12.51 -8.47
CA ALA A 174 6.83 -12.67 -9.58
C ALA A 174 7.28 -13.87 -10.45
N ARG A 175 6.49 -14.95 -10.48
CA ARG A 175 6.71 -16.08 -11.37
C ARG A 175 6.02 -15.78 -12.70
N VAL A 176 6.79 -15.33 -13.65
CA VAL A 176 6.33 -14.86 -14.97
C VAL A 176 7.49 -14.85 -15.95
N SER A 177 7.27 -15.32 -17.16
CA SER A 177 8.20 -15.16 -18.27
C SER A 177 8.14 -13.72 -18.83
N GLN A 178 9.17 -13.31 -19.56
CA GLN A 178 9.19 -11.99 -20.22
C GLN A 178 8.10 -11.86 -21.29
N GLN A 179 7.68 -12.96 -21.92
CA GLN A 179 6.59 -12.93 -22.91
C GLN A 179 5.24 -12.72 -22.23
N GLU A 180 4.92 -13.50 -21.20
CA GLU A 180 3.69 -13.34 -20.42
C GLU A 180 3.58 -11.93 -19.82
N LEU A 181 4.72 -11.39 -19.34
CA LEU A 181 4.75 -10.02 -18.82
C LEU A 181 4.49 -8.99 -19.93
N ALA A 182 5.03 -9.22 -21.15
CA ALA A 182 4.77 -8.35 -22.30
C ALA A 182 3.29 -8.37 -22.70
N ASP A 183 2.70 -9.56 -22.77
CA ASP A 183 1.29 -9.74 -23.09
C ASP A 183 0.39 -9.05 -22.03
N ALA A 184 0.72 -9.22 -20.75
CA ALA A 184 -0.02 -8.63 -19.64
C ALA A 184 0.01 -7.09 -19.60
N VAL A 185 1.14 -6.49 -20.00
CA VAL A 185 1.28 -5.02 -20.03
C VAL A 185 0.98 -4.40 -21.39
N GLY A 186 0.53 -5.20 -22.36
CA GLY A 186 0.21 -4.72 -23.72
C GLY A 186 1.43 -4.15 -24.45
N SER A 187 2.53 -4.90 -24.48
CA SER A 187 3.79 -4.49 -25.10
C SER A 187 4.47 -5.67 -25.83
N VAL A 188 5.70 -5.47 -26.28
CA VAL A 188 6.53 -6.51 -26.90
C VAL A 188 7.68 -6.91 -25.98
N ARG A 189 8.13 -8.16 -26.12
CA ARG A 189 9.16 -8.76 -25.25
C ARG A 189 10.44 -7.93 -25.14
N GLU A 190 10.89 -7.32 -26.25
CA GLU A 190 12.13 -6.53 -26.31
C GLU A 190 12.05 -5.26 -25.42
N VAL A 191 10.87 -4.61 -25.41
CA VAL A 191 10.64 -3.40 -24.57
C VAL A 191 10.58 -3.78 -23.09
N VAL A 192 9.91 -4.89 -22.76
CA VAL A 192 9.88 -5.42 -21.40
C VAL A 192 11.28 -5.83 -20.93
N ALA A 193 12.06 -6.53 -21.79
CA ALA A 193 13.43 -6.92 -21.48
C ALA A 193 14.32 -5.69 -21.19
N ARG A 194 14.11 -4.58 -21.89
CA ARG A 194 14.79 -3.30 -21.63
C ARG A 194 14.40 -2.74 -20.26
N ALA A 195 13.10 -2.67 -19.96
CA ALA A 195 12.62 -2.21 -18.66
C ALA A 195 13.18 -3.05 -17.50
N LEU A 196 13.17 -4.38 -17.63
CA LEU A 196 13.74 -5.30 -16.64
C LEU A 196 15.25 -5.11 -16.47
N ARG A 197 15.98 -4.86 -17.56
CA ARG A 197 17.41 -4.55 -17.50
C ARG A 197 17.66 -3.27 -16.72
N ASP A 198 16.87 -2.21 -16.97
CA ASP A 198 16.99 -0.94 -16.26
C ASP A 198 16.72 -1.12 -14.75
N PHE A 199 15.67 -1.86 -14.39
CA PHE A 199 15.36 -2.16 -12.99
C PHE A 199 16.45 -3.00 -12.32
N ARG A 200 17.06 -3.95 -13.03
CA ARG A 200 18.18 -4.74 -12.53
C ARG A 200 19.42 -3.88 -12.28
N LEU A 201 19.76 -2.99 -13.21
CA LEU A 201 20.89 -2.06 -13.05
C LEU A 201 20.67 -1.08 -11.90
N ALA A 202 19.42 -0.69 -11.64
CA ALA A 202 19.05 0.13 -10.49
C ALA A 202 18.98 -0.65 -9.17
N GLY A 203 19.21 -1.97 -9.17
CA GLY A 203 19.14 -2.83 -7.99
C GLY A 203 17.73 -3.09 -7.46
N LEU A 204 16.70 -2.85 -8.28
CA LEU A 204 15.30 -2.99 -7.88
C LEU A 204 14.80 -4.43 -8.01
N VAL A 205 15.32 -5.16 -8.99
CA VAL A 205 14.94 -6.56 -9.26
C VAL A 205 16.16 -7.42 -9.58
N ALA A 206 16.01 -8.73 -9.40
CA ALA A 206 16.89 -9.74 -9.97
C ALA A 206 16.05 -10.69 -10.85
N THR A 207 16.52 -10.97 -12.08
CA THR A 207 15.79 -11.77 -13.06
C THR A 207 16.31 -13.20 -13.10
N GLY A 208 15.40 -14.18 -13.05
CA GLY A 208 15.63 -15.59 -13.33
C GLY A 208 15.03 -16.03 -14.67
N PRO A 209 15.08 -17.34 -15.01
CA PRO A 209 14.53 -17.84 -16.27
C PRO A 209 13.06 -17.51 -16.48
N ASP A 210 12.18 -17.79 -15.51
CA ASP A 210 10.74 -17.48 -15.56
C ASP A 210 10.29 -16.86 -14.23
N SER A 211 11.14 -15.98 -13.69
CA SER A 211 10.85 -15.32 -12.43
C SER A 211 11.59 -13.99 -12.29
N VAL A 212 11.00 -13.07 -11.58
CA VAL A 212 11.59 -11.80 -11.20
C VAL A 212 11.51 -11.65 -9.68
N LEU A 213 12.65 -11.70 -9.01
CA LEU A 213 12.76 -11.37 -7.60
C LEU A 213 12.73 -9.86 -7.44
N ILE A 214 11.83 -9.35 -6.63
CA ILE A 214 11.77 -7.93 -6.29
C ILE A 214 12.68 -7.71 -5.07
N VAL A 215 13.75 -6.96 -5.28
CA VAL A 215 14.79 -6.69 -4.28
C VAL A 215 14.39 -5.50 -3.40
N ASP A 216 13.85 -4.45 -4.02
CA ASP A 216 13.39 -3.24 -3.34
C ASP A 216 11.96 -2.90 -3.81
N PRO A 217 10.94 -3.43 -3.10
CA PRO A 217 9.54 -3.20 -3.44
C PRO A 217 9.13 -1.73 -3.37
N THR A 218 9.67 -1.00 -2.40
CA THR A 218 9.31 0.40 -2.19
C THR A 218 9.81 1.27 -3.35
N ARG A 219 11.09 1.15 -3.72
CA ARG A 219 11.62 1.88 -4.86
C ARG A 219 11.05 1.41 -6.20
N LEU A 220 10.71 0.12 -6.34
CA LEU A 220 10.03 -0.36 -7.55
C LEU A 220 8.63 0.23 -7.66
N HIS A 221 7.90 0.35 -6.55
CA HIS A 221 6.62 1.04 -6.51
C HIS A 221 6.77 2.50 -6.92
N ASP A 222 7.82 3.22 -6.47
CA ASP A 222 8.07 4.59 -6.89
C ASP A 222 8.33 4.71 -8.40
N GLN A 223 8.93 3.68 -9.05
CA GLN A 223 9.07 3.63 -10.51
C GLN A 223 7.73 3.46 -11.24
N SER A 224 6.74 2.81 -10.63
CA SER A 224 5.39 2.74 -11.20
C SER A 224 4.65 4.07 -11.10
N TRP A 225 5.04 4.91 -10.14
CA TRP A 225 4.37 6.16 -9.78
C TRP A 225 5.01 7.43 -10.37
N SER A 226 6.30 7.41 -10.68
CA SER A 226 7.00 8.58 -11.23
C SER A 226 6.36 9.04 -12.53
N ALA A 227 5.88 10.29 -12.55
CA ALA A 227 5.61 10.96 -13.81
C ALA A 227 6.86 10.86 -14.68
N ALA A 228 6.72 10.48 -15.95
CA ALA A 228 7.83 10.47 -16.89
C ALA A 228 8.44 11.88 -16.91
N ALA A 229 9.63 12.03 -16.33
CA ALA A 229 10.47 13.17 -16.66
C ALA A 229 10.97 12.92 -18.08
N GLU A 230 10.31 13.51 -19.06
CA GLU A 230 10.86 13.74 -20.39
C GLU A 230 11.91 14.85 -20.33
#